data_39848ecd566ef5c49fdec72ed1eb1246
#
_entry.id   39848ecd566ef5c49fdec72ed1eb1246
#
_cell.length_a   1.000
_cell.length_b   1.000
_cell.length_c   1.000
_cell.angle_alpha   90.00
_cell.angle_beta   90.00
_cell.angle_gamma   90.00
#
_symmetry.space_group_name_H-M   'P 1'
#
loop_
_entity.id
_entity.type
_entity.pdbx_description
1 polymer ?
#
loop_
_entity_poly.entity_id
_entity_poly.type
_entity_poly.pdbx_seq_one_letter_code
_entity_poly.pdbx_strand_id
1 'polypeptide(L)' 'MNNKYYKSMFKNYPDVVNVKELQSMLGGISKKLAYHLLQNNIIKSIKIGRQYKIAKADVILYLTEKNCS' A
#
# COMPACT_ATOMS: atom_id res chain seq x y z
N MET A 1 16.90 1.19 0.03
CA MET A 1 16.61 0.61 -0.18
C MET A 1 16.29 -0.62 -0.80
N ASN A 2 15.69 -1.48 -0.34
CA ASN A 2 15.67 -2.77 -0.90
C ASN A 2 14.27 -3.20 -1.30
N ASN A 3 13.85 -2.74 -2.47
CA ASN A 3 12.55 -3.12 -3.00
C ASN A 3 12.42 -4.61 -3.20
N LYS A 4 13.53 -5.25 -3.48
CA LYS A 4 13.54 -6.68 -3.68
C LYS A 4 13.08 -7.43 -2.43
N TYR A 5 13.51 -6.94 -1.28
CA TYR A 5 13.12 -7.53 0.00
C TYR A 5 11.60 -7.43 0.20
N TYR A 6 11.05 -6.26 -0.03
CA TYR A 6 9.61 -6.05 0.16
C TYR A 6 8.79 -6.79 -0.88
N LYS A 7 9.29 -6.90 -2.11
CA LYS A 7 8.61 -7.67 -3.12
C LYS A 7 8.51 -9.13 -2.71
N SER A 8 9.57 -9.65 -2.12
CA SER A 8 9.58 -11.03 -1.65
C SER A 8 8.60 -11.22 -0.50
N MET A 9 8.52 -10.26 0.41
CA MET A 9 7.60 -10.31 1.53
C MET A 9 6.14 -10.33 1.06
N PHE A 10 5.85 -9.58 0.02
CA PHE A 10 4.46 -9.40 -0.43
C PHE A 10 4.15 -10.18 -1.69
N LYS A 11 4.91 -11.20 -2.00
CA LYS A 11 4.71 -11.90 -3.27
C LYS A 11 3.38 -12.63 -3.34
N ASN A 12 2.75 -12.90 -2.19
CA ASN A 12 1.44 -13.54 -2.16
C ASN A 12 0.30 -12.56 -2.40
N TYR A 13 0.60 -11.27 -2.45
CA TYR A 13 -0.40 -10.26 -2.75
C TYR A 13 -0.44 -10.00 -4.24
N PRO A 14 -1.62 -9.69 -4.79
CA PRO A 14 -1.71 -9.38 -6.22
C PRO A 14 -1.03 -8.05 -6.52
N ASP A 15 -0.78 -7.79 -7.80
CA ASP A 15 -0.13 -6.55 -8.22
C ASP A 15 -0.97 -5.32 -7.89
N VAL A 16 -2.28 -5.48 -7.84
CA VAL A 16 -3.20 -4.42 -7.45
C VAL A 16 -3.95 -4.91 -6.22
N VAL A 17 -3.91 -4.12 -5.16
CA VAL A 17 -4.53 -4.51 -3.90
C VAL A 17 -5.67 -3.57 -3.54
N ASN A 18 -6.58 -4.05 -2.71
CA ASN A 18 -7.69 -3.25 -2.22
C ASN A 18 -7.33 -2.68 -0.83
N VAL A 19 -8.29 -1.95 -0.23
CA VAL A 19 -8.05 -1.33 1.07
C VAL A 19 -7.75 -2.36 2.15
N LYS A 20 -8.49 -3.46 2.13
CA LYS A 20 -8.30 -4.50 3.13
C LYS A 20 -6.90 -5.12 3.05
N GLU A 21 -6.45 -5.35 1.82
CA GLU A 21 -5.12 -5.89 1.60
C GLU A 21 -4.05 -4.87 2.01
N LEU A 22 -4.31 -3.58 1.71
CA LEU A 22 -3.41 -2.52 2.12
C LEU A 22 -3.25 -2.49 3.64
N GLN A 23 -4.34 -2.62 4.37
CA GLN A 23 -4.27 -2.65 5.83
C GLN A 23 -3.35 -3.76 6.31
N SER A 24 -3.49 -4.94 5.71
CA SER A 24 -2.67 -6.08 6.07
C SER A 24 -1.20 -5.86 5.75
N MET A 25 -0.93 -5.30 4.58
CA MET A 25 0.45 -5.04 4.15
C MET A 25 1.16 -4.04 5.06
N LEU A 26 0.40 -3.14 5.67
CA LEU A 26 0.97 -2.12 6.55
C LEU A 26 0.91 -2.52 8.03
N GLY A 27 0.75 -3.81 8.29
CA GLY A 27 0.83 -4.32 9.64
C GLY A 27 -0.48 -4.31 10.40
N GLY A 28 -1.60 -4.23 9.68
CA GLY A 28 -2.91 -4.25 10.32
C GLY A 28 -3.38 -2.90 10.81
N ILE A 29 -3.09 -1.85 10.04
CA ILE A 29 -3.55 -0.51 10.41
C ILE A 29 -5.06 -0.44 10.31
N SER A 30 -5.66 0.58 10.95
CA SER A 30 -7.10 0.75 10.92
C SER A 30 -7.57 1.17 9.53
N LYS A 31 -8.85 0.92 9.26
CA LYS A 31 -9.45 1.35 8.01
C LYS A 31 -9.39 2.87 7.88
N LYS A 32 -9.61 3.58 8.98
CA LYS A 32 -9.56 5.03 8.97
C LYS A 32 -8.20 5.55 8.53
N LEU A 33 -7.14 4.94 9.07
CA LEU A 33 -5.79 5.35 8.70
C LEU A 33 -5.51 5.00 7.24
N ALA A 34 -5.95 3.83 6.79
CA ALA A 34 -5.74 3.44 5.40
C ALA A 34 -6.40 4.45 4.45
N TYR A 35 -7.64 4.84 4.73
CA TYR A 35 -8.31 5.83 3.90
C TYR A 35 -7.62 7.19 3.95
N HIS A 36 -7.10 7.55 5.12
CA HIS A 36 -6.35 8.79 5.25
C HIS A 36 -5.16 8.82 4.31
N LEU A 37 -4.42 7.72 4.26
CA LEU A 37 -3.23 7.63 3.40
C LEU A 37 -3.61 7.74 1.92
N LEU A 38 -4.74 7.15 1.54
CA LEU A 38 -5.17 7.17 0.15
C LEU A 38 -5.78 8.50 -0.24
N GLN A 39 -6.60 9.06 0.63
CA GLN A 39 -7.30 10.32 0.33
C GLN A 39 -6.34 11.51 0.25
N ASN A 40 -5.24 11.43 0.97
CA ASN A 40 -4.25 12.51 0.97
C ASN A 40 -3.08 12.24 0.03
N ASN A 41 -3.22 11.21 -0.82
CA ASN A 41 -2.21 10.86 -1.81
C ASN A 41 -0.84 10.57 -1.20
N ILE A 42 -0.83 10.13 0.04
CA ILE A 42 0.41 9.68 0.67
C ILE A 42 0.83 8.37 0.02
N ILE A 43 -0.17 7.53 -0.28
CA ILE A 43 0.04 6.35 -1.12
C ILE A 43 -0.83 6.55 -2.36
N LYS A 44 -0.23 6.45 -3.53
CA LYS A 44 -0.96 6.66 -4.78
C LYS A 44 -1.96 5.54 -5.01
N SER A 45 -3.12 5.90 -5.52
CA SER A 45 -4.17 4.94 -5.80
C SER A 45 -5.08 5.48 -6.88
N ILE A 46 -5.92 4.59 -7.40
CA ILE A 46 -6.95 4.95 -8.36
C ILE A 46 -8.28 4.58 -7.73
N LYS A 47 -9.22 5.51 -7.71
CA LYS A 47 -10.54 5.23 -7.18
C LYS A 47 -11.49 4.92 -8.32
N ILE A 48 -12.04 3.72 -8.30
CA ILE A 48 -13.00 3.29 -9.32
C ILE A 48 -14.32 3.04 -8.62
N GLY A 49 -15.30 3.92 -8.88
CA GLY A 49 -16.55 3.86 -8.15
C GLY A 49 -16.30 4.16 -6.69
N ARG A 50 -16.56 3.18 -5.84
CA ARG A 50 -16.36 3.32 -4.40
C ARG A 50 -15.15 2.56 -3.90
N GLN A 51 -14.39 1.97 -4.82
CA GLN A 51 -13.27 1.14 -4.44
C GLN A 51 -11.95 1.78 -4.81
N TYR A 52 -11.00 1.68 -3.90
CA TYR A 52 -9.63 2.10 -4.19
C TYR A 52 -8.86 0.91 -4.74
N LYS A 53 -8.09 1.17 -5.78
CA LYS A 53 -7.18 0.20 -6.37
C LYS A 53 -5.77 0.73 -6.21
N ILE A 54 -4.97 0.02 -5.47
CA ILE A 54 -3.62 0.46 -5.12
C ILE A 54 -2.60 -0.48 -5.73
N ALA A 55 -1.64 0.05 -6.48
CA ALA A 55 -0.58 -0.78 -7.01
C ALA A 55 0.31 -1.25 -5.87
N LYS A 56 0.59 -2.54 -5.84
CA LYS A 56 1.46 -3.09 -4.81
C LYS A 56 2.80 -2.37 -4.78
N ALA A 57 3.30 -2.01 -5.96
CA ALA A 57 4.57 -1.30 -6.07
C ALA A 57 4.54 0.03 -5.32
N ASP A 58 3.40 0.72 -5.32
CA ASP A 58 3.28 2.00 -4.61
C ASP A 58 3.30 1.81 -3.10
N VAL A 59 2.75 0.71 -2.61
CA VAL A 59 2.81 0.40 -1.19
C VAL A 59 4.26 0.11 -0.79
N ILE A 60 4.95 -0.65 -1.61
CA ILE A 60 6.35 -0.97 -1.35
C ILE A 60 7.19 0.30 -1.37
N LEU A 61 6.93 1.18 -2.31
CA LEU A 61 7.65 2.44 -2.39
C LEU A 61 7.44 3.27 -1.13
N TYR A 62 6.21 3.34 -0.65
CA TYR A 62 5.90 4.06 0.57
C TYR A 62 6.72 3.51 1.75
N LEU A 63 6.76 2.19 1.86
CA LEU A 63 7.49 1.55 2.95
C LEU A 63 8.99 1.80 2.86
N THR A 64 9.54 1.72 1.66
CA THR A 64 10.99 1.92 1.50
C THR A 64 11.38 3.37 1.71
N GLU A 65 10.58 4.31 1.25
CA GLU A 65 10.87 5.73 1.43
C GLU A 65 10.79 6.12 2.91
N LYS A 66 9.81 5.61 3.61
CA LYS A 66 9.69 5.90 5.04
C LYS A 66 10.86 5.34 5.81
N ASN A 67 11.33 4.18 5.42
CA ASN A 67 12.43 3.54 6.14
C ASN A 67 13.78 4.17 5.82
N CYS A 68 13.85 4.94 4.75
CA CYS A 68 15.10 5.59 4.37
C CYS A 68 15.34 6.93 5.07
N SER A 69 14.32 7.45 5.72
CA SER A 69 14.43 8.77 6.36
C SER A 69 15.01 8.72 7.76
#